data_d5dc943f21450cd7806b41abfe964ebe
#
_entry.id   d5dc943f21450cd7806b41abfe964ebe
#
_cell.length_a   1.000
_cell.length_b   1.000
_cell.length_c   1.000
_cell.angle_alpha   90.00
_cell.angle_beta   90.00
_cell.angle_gamma   90.00
#
_symmetry.space_group_name_H-M   'P 1'
#
loop_
_entity.id
_entity.type
_entity.pdbx_description
1 polymer ?
#
loop_
_entity_poly.entity_id
_entity_poly.type
_entity_poly.pdbx_seq_one_letter_code
_entity_poly.pdbx_strand_id
1 'polypeptide(L)'
;AGLNDENAITIGNILHLGEKSTLPVQLSLEELSKHTFVTGSTGSGKSNTLYLIIDKLIKKGKKVLVIEPTKGDYRKVFGGMADMTVYSTRENEKNLLKINPFAFPEGIQVNEHIERLVEIFGVCWPMYAAMPAILKKSIICAYSACGWDIRKSECRHGRLFPTIADVVIQLK
;
A
#
# COMPACT_ATOMS: atom_id res chain seq x y z
N ALA A 1 -18.38 20.12 -23.04
CA ALA A 1 -17.38 19.44 -23.87
C ALA A 1 -17.00 18.16 -23.14
N GLY A 2 -17.19 16.98 -23.78
CA GLY A 2 -16.76 15.71 -23.22
C GLY A 2 -15.23 15.67 -23.06
N LEU A 3 -14.75 14.93 -22.06
CA LEU A 3 -13.31 14.68 -21.89
C LEU A 3 -12.82 13.87 -23.12
N ASN A 4 -11.60 14.16 -23.57
CA ASN A 4 -10.96 13.37 -24.62
C ASN A 4 -10.77 11.91 -24.12
N ASP A 5 -11.13 10.92 -24.93
CA ASP A 5 -11.07 9.49 -24.56
C ASP A 5 -9.68 9.03 -24.11
N GLU A 6 -8.61 9.67 -24.56
CA GLU A 6 -7.24 9.36 -24.14
C GLU A 6 -6.99 9.68 -22.65
N ASN A 7 -7.61 10.74 -22.13
CA ASN A 7 -7.38 11.27 -20.79
C ASN A 7 -8.52 10.98 -19.79
N ALA A 8 -9.45 10.13 -20.15
CA ALA A 8 -10.60 9.79 -19.32
C ALA A 8 -10.95 8.30 -19.38
N ILE A 9 -11.65 7.82 -18.36
CA ILE A 9 -12.31 6.51 -18.37
C ILE A 9 -13.82 6.68 -18.26
N THR A 10 -14.58 5.92 -19.03
CA THR A 10 -16.05 5.89 -18.96
C THR A 10 -16.48 4.82 -17.97
N ILE A 11 -17.24 5.20 -16.94
CA ILE A 11 -17.73 4.32 -15.89
C ILE A 11 -19.22 3.96 -16.02
N GLY A 12 -19.94 4.58 -16.95
CA GLY A 12 -21.35 4.31 -17.18
C GLY A 12 -22.00 5.40 -17.99
N ASN A 13 -23.34 5.42 -17.97
CA ASN A 13 -24.16 6.45 -18.60
C ASN A 13 -25.07 7.08 -17.54
N ILE A 14 -25.46 8.33 -17.81
CA ILE A 14 -26.42 9.02 -16.94
C ILE A 14 -27.77 8.31 -17.02
N LEU A 15 -28.38 8.05 -15.86
CA LEU A 15 -29.75 7.61 -15.75
C LEU A 15 -30.64 8.83 -15.40
N HIS A 16 -31.62 9.14 -16.21
CA HIS A 16 -32.54 10.24 -15.99
C HIS A 16 -33.99 9.75 -16.09
N LEU A 17 -34.79 10.01 -15.06
CA LEU A 17 -36.20 9.58 -14.97
C LEU A 17 -36.43 8.09 -15.27
N GLY A 18 -35.49 7.22 -14.87
CA GLY A 18 -35.56 5.77 -15.14
C GLY A 18 -35.08 5.33 -16.52
N GLU A 19 -34.76 6.27 -17.40
CA GLU A 19 -34.25 5.99 -18.74
C GLU A 19 -32.73 6.20 -18.80
N LYS A 20 -32.06 5.28 -19.51
CA LYS A 20 -30.59 5.33 -19.71
C LYS A 20 -30.31 6.34 -20.85
N SER A 21 -29.61 7.41 -20.49
CA SER A 21 -29.12 8.39 -21.46
C SER A 21 -27.97 7.84 -22.31
N THR A 22 -27.75 8.41 -23.47
CA THR A 22 -26.53 8.18 -24.29
C THR A 22 -25.31 8.94 -23.78
N LEU A 23 -25.50 9.86 -22.80
CA LEU A 23 -24.43 10.67 -22.25
C LEU A 23 -23.55 9.83 -21.30
N PRO A 24 -22.25 9.68 -21.58
CA PRO A 24 -21.35 8.92 -20.72
C PRO A 24 -20.98 9.68 -19.45
N VAL A 25 -20.81 8.96 -18.37
CA VAL A 25 -20.15 9.45 -17.16
C VAL A 25 -18.66 9.13 -17.27
N GLN A 26 -17.83 10.17 -17.34
CA GLN A 26 -16.40 10.05 -17.52
C GLN A 26 -15.65 10.57 -16.28
N LEU A 27 -14.58 9.88 -15.91
CA LEU A 27 -13.63 10.31 -14.89
C LEU A 27 -12.31 10.67 -15.58
N SER A 28 -11.79 11.86 -15.31
CA SER A 28 -10.47 12.28 -15.78
C SER A 28 -9.36 11.47 -15.10
N LEU A 29 -8.36 11.03 -15.88
CA LEU A 29 -7.17 10.36 -15.34
C LEU A 29 -6.35 11.29 -14.44
N GLU A 30 -6.35 12.59 -14.73
CA GLU A 30 -5.69 13.60 -13.89
C GLU A 30 -6.39 13.72 -12.53
N GLU A 31 -7.72 13.72 -12.50
CA GLU A 31 -8.48 13.77 -11.24
C GLU A 31 -8.35 12.46 -10.46
N LEU A 32 -8.31 11.30 -11.13
CA LEU A 32 -8.07 10.01 -10.49
C LEU A 32 -6.66 9.87 -9.89
N SER A 33 -5.69 10.66 -10.36
CA SER A 33 -4.35 10.72 -9.73
C SER A 33 -4.36 11.46 -8.39
N LYS A 34 -5.42 12.19 -8.08
CA LYS A 34 -5.71 12.78 -6.77
C LYS A 34 -6.46 11.77 -5.90
N HIS A 35 -6.82 12.16 -4.68
CA HIS A 35 -7.56 11.28 -3.78
C HIS A 35 -9.01 11.11 -4.21
N THR A 36 -9.46 9.87 -4.39
CA THR A 36 -10.84 9.53 -4.71
C THR A 36 -11.42 8.68 -3.59
N PHE A 37 -12.60 9.05 -3.11
CA PHE A 37 -13.31 8.32 -2.06
C PHE A 37 -14.61 7.73 -2.61
N VAL A 38 -14.75 6.39 -2.53
CA VAL A 38 -15.96 5.66 -2.95
C VAL A 38 -16.69 5.16 -1.73
N THR A 39 -17.86 5.70 -1.47
CA THR A 39 -18.68 5.40 -0.29
C THR A 39 -20.07 4.92 -0.66
N GLY A 40 -20.75 4.30 0.29
CA GLY A 40 -22.12 3.81 0.17
C GLY A 40 -22.40 2.67 1.16
N SER A 41 -23.68 2.31 1.34
CA SER A 41 -24.11 1.21 2.19
C SER A 41 -23.62 -0.16 1.68
N THR A 42 -23.72 -1.20 2.50
CA THR A 42 -23.44 -2.58 2.07
C THR A 42 -24.38 -2.95 0.93
N GLY A 43 -23.84 -3.58 -0.12
CA GLY A 43 -24.61 -3.97 -1.31
C GLY A 43 -24.85 -2.84 -2.33
N SER A 44 -24.42 -1.60 -2.10
CA SER A 44 -24.64 -0.48 -3.03
C SER A 44 -23.79 -0.50 -4.29
N GLY A 45 -22.91 -1.49 -4.47
CA GLY A 45 -22.07 -1.63 -5.66
C GLY A 45 -20.70 -0.96 -5.59
N LYS A 46 -20.24 -0.49 -4.41
CA LYS A 46 -18.90 0.12 -4.22
C LYS A 46 -17.78 -0.69 -4.86
N SER A 47 -17.69 -1.97 -4.54
CA SER A 47 -16.67 -2.87 -5.08
C SER A 47 -16.77 -3.00 -6.59
N ASN A 48 -17.98 -3.11 -7.15
CA ASN A 48 -18.19 -3.18 -8.59
C ASN A 48 -17.74 -1.90 -9.31
N THR A 49 -17.99 -0.74 -8.69
CA THR A 49 -17.49 0.53 -9.23
C THR A 49 -15.96 0.57 -9.24
N LEU A 50 -15.32 0.13 -8.15
CA LEU A 50 -13.86 0.04 -8.08
C LEU A 50 -13.29 -0.99 -9.08
N TYR A 51 -13.91 -2.16 -9.24
CA TYR A 51 -13.51 -3.15 -10.25
C TYR A 51 -13.57 -2.57 -11.66
N LEU A 52 -14.63 -1.82 -11.98
CA LEU A 52 -14.77 -1.18 -13.29
C LEU A 52 -13.68 -0.12 -13.51
N ILE A 53 -13.39 0.73 -12.52
CA ILE A 53 -12.34 1.74 -12.60
C ILE A 53 -10.98 1.07 -12.83
N ILE A 54 -10.64 0.04 -12.03
CA ILE A 54 -9.38 -0.70 -12.14
C ILE A 54 -9.25 -1.36 -13.51
N ASP A 55 -10.28 -2.05 -13.99
CA ASP A 55 -10.29 -2.68 -15.32
C ASP A 55 -10.02 -1.66 -16.44
N LYS A 56 -10.68 -0.49 -16.37
CA LYS A 56 -10.47 0.58 -17.35
C LYS A 56 -9.06 1.18 -17.28
N LEU A 57 -8.50 1.33 -16.08
CA LEU A 57 -7.13 1.81 -15.91
C LEU A 57 -6.11 0.81 -16.47
N ILE A 58 -6.27 -0.48 -16.20
CA ILE A 58 -5.40 -1.55 -16.71
C ILE A 58 -5.47 -1.56 -18.25
N LYS A 59 -6.66 -1.50 -18.85
CA LYS A 59 -6.85 -1.43 -20.30
C LYS A 59 -6.21 -0.20 -20.97
N LYS A 60 -6.00 0.87 -20.19
CA LYS A 60 -5.22 2.05 -20.61
C LYS A 60 -3.71 1.95 -20.28
N GLY A 61 -3.22 0.78 -19.93
CA GLY A 61 -1.80 0.54 -19.62
C GLY A 61 -1.33 1.21 -18.32
N LYS A 62 -2.25 1.59 -17.43
CA LYS A 62 -1.88 2.18 -16.13
C LYS A 62 -1.53 1.10 -15.13
N LYS A 63 -0.47 1.32 -14.35
CA LYS A 63 -0.10 0.45 -13.23
C LYS A 63 -1.03 0.70 -12.06
N VAL A 64 -1.55 -0.36 -11.47
CA VAL A 64 -2.49 -0.30 -10.33
C VAL A 64 -1.95 -1.16 -9.20
N LEU A 65 -1.89 -0.60 -7.99
CA LEU A 65 -1.62 -1.33 -6.75
C LEU A 65 -2.92 -1.40 -5.95
N VAL A 66 -3.34 -2.60 -5.59
CA VAL A 66 -4.50 -2.83 -4.72
C VAL A 66 -4.03 -3.40 -3.39
N ILE A 67 -4.40 -2.72 -2.29
CA ILE A 67 -4.16 -3.20 -0.93
C ILE A 67 -5.52 -3.59 -0.34
N GLU A 68 -5.75 -4.91 -0.21
CA GLU A 68 -6.99 -5.47 0.32
C GLU A 68 -6.72 -6.28 1.58
N PRO A 69 -6.94 -5.71 2.79
CA PRO A 69 -6.56 -6.36 4.04
C PRO A 69 -7.49 -7.50 4.46
N THR A 70 -8.71 -7.63 3.91
CA THR A 70 -9.73 -8.49 4.55
C THR A 70 -10.30 -9.60 3.67
N LYS A 71 -10.95 -9.30 2.54
CA LYS A 71 -11.85 -10.26 1.86
C LYS A 71 -11.20 -11.08 0.74
N GLY A 72 -10.18 -10.57 0.08
CA GLY A 72 -9.56 -11.20 -1.09
C GLY A 72 -10.46 -11.22 -2.33
N ASP A 73 -11.42 -10.30 -2.43
CA ASP A 73 -12.37 -10.26 -3.55
C ASP A 73 -11.71 -9.76 -4.84
N TYR A 74 -10.76 -8.84 -4.75
CA TYR A 74 -9.99 -8.37 -5.91
C TYR A 74 -9.15 -9.49 -6.53
N ARG A 75 -8.60 -10.39 -5.71
CA ARG A 75 -7.91 -11.58 -6.18
C ARG A 75 -8.83 -12.50 -7.01
N LYS A 76 -10.09 -12.66 -6.62
CA LYS A 76 -11.06 -13.46 -7.36
C LYS A 76 -11.38 -12.86 -8.74
N VAL A 77 -11.46 -11.53 -8.80
CA VAL A 77 -11.82 -10.80 -10.03
C VAL A 77 -10.62 -10.67 -10.98
N PHE A 78 -9.44 -10.34 -10.47
CA PHE A 78 -8.28 -9.98 -11.29
C PHE A 78 -7.14 -11.00 -11.26
N GLY A 79 -7.11 -11.91 -10.30
CA GLY A 79 -5.97 -12.81 -10.05
C GLY A 79 -5.65 -13.80 -11.16
N GLY A 80 -6.53 -13.95 -12.18
CA GLY A 80 -6.28 -14.76 -13.37
C GLY A 80 -5.68 -13.98 -14.55
N MET A 81 -5.46 -12.67 -14.43
CA MET A 81 -4.87 -11.86 -15.49
C MET A 81 -3.35 -12.11 -15.58
N ALA A 82 -2.81 -12.18 -16.81
CA ALA A 82 -1.40 -12.51 -17.04
C ALA A 82 -0.44 -11.50 -16.39
N ASP A 83 -0.82 -10.22 -16.36
CA ASP A 83 0.03 -9.12 -15.84
C ASP A 83 -0.28 -8.79 -14.37
N MET A 84 -1.04 -9.65 -13.67
CA MET A 84 -1.39 -9.46 -12.27
C MET A 84 -0.53 -10.32 -11.36
N THR A 85 0.16 -9.69 -10.42
CA THR A 85 0.85 -10.42 -9.33
C THR A 85 0.07 -10.23 -8.03
N VAL A 86 -0.35 -11.33 -7.42
CA VAL A 86 -1.05 -11.33 -6.15
C VAL A 86 -0.09 -11.80 -5.06
N TYR A 87 0.09 -10.98 -4.03
CA TYR A 87 0.83 -11.33 -2.83
C TYR A 87 -0.12 -11.64 -1.68
N SER A 88 0.26 -12.56 -0.81
CA SER A 88 -0.52 -12.97 0.36
C SER A 88 0.35 -12.97 1.61
N THR A 89 -0.28 -12.80 2.75
CA THR A 89 0.35 -12.98 4.07
C THR A 89 0.19 -14.40 4.62
N ARG A 90 -0.51 -15.29 3.89
CA ARG A 90 -0.74 -16.69 4.29
C ARG A 90 0.43 -17.57 3.85
N GLU A 91 0.98 -18.35 4.77
CA GLU A 91 2.21 -19.16 4.56
C GLU A 91 2.13 -20.14 3.38
N ASN A 92 0.96 -20.67 3.04
CA ASN A 92 0.77 -21.68 2.00
C ASN A 92 0.51 -21.09 0.60
N GLU A 93 0.66 -19.79 0.41
CA GLU A 93 0.43 -19.14 -0.87
C GLU A 93 1.72 -19.04 -1.69
N LYS A 94 1.59 -19.16 -3.03
CA LYS A 94 2.75 -19.13 -3.95
C LYS A 94 3.61 -17.86 -3.82
N ASN A 95 2.95 -16.72 -3.61
CA ASN A 95 3.61 -15.42 -3.51
C ASN A 95 3.38 -14.85 -2.11
N LEU A 96 4.25 -15.19 -1.19
CA LEU A 96 4.22 -14.62 0.15
C LEU A 96 4.75 -13.18 0.12
N LEU A 97 4.02 -12.25 0.72
CA LEU A 97 4.46 -10.88 0.92
C LEU A 97 5.54 -10.85 2.02
N LYS A 98 6.81 -10.85 1.58
CA LYS A 98 7.97 -10.77 2.49
C LYS A 98 8.52 -9.36 2.46
N ILE A 99 8.20 -8.59 3.48
CA ILE A 99 8.71 -7.22 3.66
C ILE A 99 9.54 -7.20 4.94
N ASN A 100 10.79 -6.74 4.83
CA ASN A 100 11.55 -6.37 6.02
C ASN A 100 11.17 -4.93 6.39
N PRO A 101 10.48 -4.69 7.52
CA PRO A 101 10.05 -3.36 7.90
C PRO A 101 11.21 -2.41 8.18
N PHE A 102 12.41 -2.94 8.46
CA PHE A 102 13.60 -2.14 8.71
C PHE A 102 14.33 -1.71 7.44
N ALA A 103 13.98 -2.28 6.27
CA ALA A 103 14.52 -1.82 5.01
C ALA A 103 13.80 -0.55 4.54
N PHE A 104 14.56 0.44 4.06
CA PHE A 104 14.03 1.70 3.53
C PHE A 104 14.75 2.10 2.23
N PRO A 105 14.11 2.88 1.34
CA PRO A 105 14.72 3.32 0.08
C PRO A 105 15.85 4.33 0.30
N GLU A 106 16.65 4.55 -0.74
CA GLU A 106 17.68 5.60 -0.74
C GLU A 106 17.08 6.98 -0.59
N GLY A 107 17.85 7.89 0.03
CA GLY A 107 17.40 9.26 0.27
C GLY A 107 16.63 9.48 1.57
N ILE A 108 16.26 8.42 2.29
CA ILE A 108 15.64 8.51 3.61
C ILE A 108 16.72 8.39 4.69
N GLN A 109 16.64 9.26 5.70
CA GLN A 109 17.52 9.18 6.87
C GLN A 109 17.10 8.01 7.78
N VAL A 110 18.07 7.22 8.24
CA VAL A 110 17.79 6.07 9.11
C VAL A 110 17.02 6.46 10.37
N ASN A 111 17.35 7.61 10.95
CA ASN A 111 16.66 8.08 12.15
C ASN A 111 15.19 8.42 11.89
N GLU A 112 14.89 9.08 10.77
CA GLU A 112 13.51 9.35 10.34
C GLU A 112 12.73 8.05 10.13
N HIS A 113 13.35 7.05 9.51
CA HIS A 113 12.71 5.75 9.32
C HIS A 113 12.44 5.04 10.65
N ILE A 114 13.37 5.11 11.61
CA ILE A 114 13.19 4.53 12.95
C ILE A 114 12.01 5.19 13.68
N GLU A 115 11.89 6.52 13.63
CA GLU A 115 10.75 7.23 14.23
C GLU A 115 9.41 6.74 13.65
N ARG A 116 9.32 6.68 12.33
CA ARG A 116 8.12 6.17 11.65
C ARG A 116 7.79 4.72 12.02
N LEU A 117 8.82 3.87 12.17
CA LEU A 117 8.60 2.49 12.62
C LEU A 117 8.01 2.43 14.03
N VAL A 118 8.54 3.22 14.95
CA VAL A 118 8.03 3.27 16.33
C VAL A 118 6.58 3.74 16.36
N GLU A 119 6.23 4.74 15.56
CA GLU A 119 4.84 5.21 15.39
C GLU A 119 3.93 4.09 14.85
N ILE A 120 4.34 3.40 13.78
CA ILE A 120 3.59 2.29 13.19
C ILE A 120 3.36 1.17 14.20
N PHE A 121 4.42 0.77 14.91
CA PHE A 121 4.29 -0.25 15.95
C PHE A 121 3.37 0.19 17.09
N GLY A 122 3.40 1.49 17.45
CA GLY A 122 2.51 2.07 18.46
C GLY A 122 1.03 2.06 18.05
N VAL A 123 0.76 2.22 16.76
CA VAL A 123 -0.61 2.11 16.21
C VAL A 123 -1.07 0.65 16.13
N CYS A 124 -0.17 -0.27 15.75
CA CYS A 124 -0.51 -1.68 15.60
C CYS A 124 -0.67 -2.41 16.95
N TRP A 125 0.14 -2.03 17.92
CA TRP A 125 0.15 -2.66 19.25
C TRP A 125 0.19 -1.60 20.33
N PRO A 126 -0.79 -1.58 21.27
CA PRO A 126 -0.79 -0.64 22.37
C PRO A 126 0.50 -0.72 23.17
N MET A 127 1.25 0.36 23.20
CA MET A 127 2.49 0.47 23.98
C MET A 127 2.30 1.50 25.10
N TYR A 128 2.65 1.11 26.34
CA TYR A 128 2.47 1.92 27.53
C TYR A 128 3.79 2.36 28.14
N ALA A 129 3.77 3.50 28.78
CA ALA A 129 4.89 4.05 29.55
C ALA A 129 6.20 4.10 28.76
N ALA A 130 7.22 3.36 29.19
CA ALA A 130 8.57 3.37 28.60
C ALA A 130 8.70 2.49 27.34
N MET A 131 7.69 1.69 26.97
CA MET A 131 7.81 0.72 25.87
C MET A 131 8.22 1.34 24.52
N PRO A 132 7.68 2.48 24.07
CA PRO A 132 8.12 3.09 22.82
C PRO A 132 9.61 3.48 22.84
N ALA A 133 10.09 3.99 23.98
CA ALA A 133 11.49 4.38 24.13
C ALA A 133 12.42 3.16 24.15
N ILE A 134 12.02 2.08 24.81
CA ILE A 134 12.77 0.81 24.82
C ILE A 134 12.83 0.23 23.42
N LEU A 135 11.70 0.15 22.71
CA LEU A 135 11.64 -0.34 21.34
C LEU A 135 12.54 0.48 20.42
N LYS A 136 12.45 1.81 20.48
CA LYS A 136 13.30 2.71 19.71
C LYS A 136 14.78 2.45 19.96
N LYS A 137 15.19 2.34 21.22
CA LYS A 137 16.57 2.02 21.60
C LYS A 137 17.04 0.68 21.03
N SER A 138 16.21 -0.35 21.12
CA SER A 138 16.53 -1.69 20.59
C SER A 138 16.67 -1.69 19.08
N ILE A 139 15.81 -0.95 18.35
CA ILE A 139 15.92 -0.77 16.90
C ILE A 139 17.25 -0.05 16.56
N ILE A 140 17.61 1.03 17.27
CA ILE A 140 18.86 1.74 17.08
C ILE A 140 20.06 0.81 17.29
N CYS A 141 20.04 0.00 18.36
CA CYS A 141 21.09 -0.98 18.64
C CYS A 141 21.20 -2.03 17.53
N ALA A 142 20.08 -2.54 17.01
CA ALA A 142 20.05 -3.50 15.92
C ALA A 142 20.64 -2.92 14.62
N TYR A 143 20.29 -1.67 14.25
CA TYR A 143 20.93 -0.99 13.12
C TYR A 143 22.44 -0.81 13.32
N SER A 144 22.85 -0.39 14.53
CA SER A 144 24.27 -0.21 14.84
C SER A 144 25.04 -1.54 14.76
N ALA A 145 24.43 -2.64 15.20
CA ALA A 145 25.00 -3.99 15.08
C ALA A 145 25.15 -4.42 13.61
N CYS A 146 24.26 -3.98 12.72
CA CYS A 146 24.39 -4.16 11.26
C CYS A 146 25.38 -3.20 10.59
N GLY A 147 26.07 -2.35 11.38
CA GLY A 147 27.10 -1.45 10.87
C GLY A 147 26.61 -0.08 10.43
N TRP A 148 25.39 0.32 10.79
CA TRP A 148 24.86 1.67 10.50
C TRP A 148 25.39 2.71 11.47
N ASP A 149 25.88 3.81 10.94
CA ASP A 149 26.05 5.08 11.67
C ASP A 149 24.71 5.84 11.60
N ILE A 150 24.02 5.90 12.73
CA ILE A 150 22.69 6.52 12.81
C ILE A 150 22.70 8.01 12.49
N ARG A 151 23.81 8.71 12.84
CA ARG A 151 23.92 10.17 12.62
C ARG A 151 24.19 10.51 11.15
N LYS A 152 25.05 9.71 10.51
CA LYS A 152 25.41 9.90 9.10
C LYS A 152 24.43 9.25 8.14
N SER A 153 23.60 8.32 8.63
CA SER A 153 22.73 7.47 7.81
C SER A 153 23.51 6.62 6.79
N GLU A 154 24.69 6.15 7.18
CA GLU A 154 25.59 5.35 6.35
C GLU A 154 25.80 3.96 6.96
N CYS A 155 25.90 2.94 6.12
CA CYS A 155 26.19 1.58 6.54
C CYS A 155 27.57 1.13 6.06
N ARG A 156 28.42 0.62 6.95
CA ARG A 156 29.78 0.13 6.65
C ARG A 156 29.78 -1.11 5.74
N HIS A 157 28.72 -1.90 5.79
CA HIS A 157 28.60 -3.18 5.08
C HIS A 157 27.60 -3.12 3.90
N GLY A 158 27.55 -2.01 3.19
CA GLY A 158 26.52 -1.76 2.20
C GLY A 158 25.17 -1.52 2.89
N ARG A 159 24.06 -1.86 2.26
CA ARG A 159 22.72 -1.64 2.83
C ARG A 159 22.22 -2.88 3.60
N LEU A 160 22.97 -3.32 4.61
CA LEU A 160 22.55 -4.41 5.49
C LEU A 160 21.55 -3.89 6.52
N PHE A 161 20.34 -4.42 6.47
CA PHE A 161 19.25 -4.01 7.37
C PHE A 161 19.02 -5.06 8.46
N PRO A 162 18.72 -4.64 9.70
CA PRO A 162 18.32 -5.57 10.75
C PRO A 162 17.01 -6.27 10.40
N THR A 163 16.74 -7.35 11.10
CA THR A 163 15.48 -8.09 11.06
C THR A 163 14.74 -7.94 12.40
N ILE A 164 13.49 -8.43 12.47
CA ILE A 164 12.77 -8.50 13.76
C ILE A 164 13.55 -9.32 14.78
N ALA A 165 14.20 -10.41 14.37
CA ALA A 165 15.01 -11.24 15.26
C ALA A 165 16.16 -10.46 15.88
N ASP A 166 16.83 -9.60 15.11
CA ASP A 166 17.92 -8.75 15.60
C ASP A 166 17.42 -7.76 16.66
N VAL A 167 16.24 -7.15 16.44
CA VAL A 167 15.63 -6.25 17.42
C VAL A 167 15.23 -7.00 18.70
N VAL A 168 14.68 -8.21 18.58
CA VAL A 168 14.32 -9.04 19.75
C VAL A 168 15.54 -9.41 20.58
N ILE A 169 16.70 -9.65 19.96
CA ILE A 169 17.96 -9.88 20.67
C ILE A 169 18.36 -8.65 21.52
N GLN A 170 18.12 -7.45 21.00
CA GLN A 170 18.44 -6.19 21.71
C GLN A 170 17.43 -5.83 22.81
N LEU A 171 16.27 -6.49 22.87
CA LEU A 171 15.26 -6.30 23.90
C LEU A 171 15.54 -7.14 25.18
N LYS A 172 16.44 -8.09 25.10
CA LYS A 172 16.88 -8.94 26.24
C LYS A 172 17.97 -8.27 27.03
#